data_8598e801d35b67c7b6ecc291a0cd551a
#
_entry.id   8598e801d35b67c7b6ecc291a0cd551a
#
_cell.length_a   1.000
_cell.length_b   1.000
_cell.length_c   1.000
_cell.angle_alpha   90.00
_cell.angle_beta   90.00
_cell.angle_gamma   90.00
#
_symmetry.space_group_name_H-M   'P 1'
#
loop_
_entity.id
_entity.type
_entity.pdbx_description
1 polymer ?
#
loop_
_entity_poly.entity_id
_entity_poly.type
_entity_poly.pdbx_seq_one_letter_code
_entity_poly.pdbx_strand_id
1 'polypeptide(L)' 'MASNYTENYGLCQWEATDPVLREEFNQDHAKIDTALGDLKAS' A
#
# COMPACT_ATOMS: atom_id res chain seq x y z
N MET A 1 -5.57 -4.54 10.58
CA MET A 1 -5.15 -3.15 10.40
C MET A 1 -3.64 -3.06 10.49
N ALA A 2 -3.02 -2.33 9.58
CA ALA A 2 -1.55 -2.22 9.57
C ALA A 2 -1.06 -1.35 10.71
N SER A 3 0.06 -1.75 11.34
CA SER A 3 0.67 -0.97 12.41
C SER A 3 1.58 0.14 11.88
N ASN A 4 2.10 -0.04 10.67
CA ASN A 4 3.03 0.91 10.08
C ASN A 4 2.68 1.19 8.62
N TYR A 5 3.27 2.25 8.08
CA TYR A 5 3.07 2.63 6.67
C TYR A 5 4.41 3.00 6.06
N THR A 6 4.53 2.82 4.74
CA THR A 6 5.76 3.18 4.07
C THR A 6 5.90 4.71 3.98
N GLU A 7 7.14 5.15 3.88
CA GLU A 7 7.48 6.56 3.96
C GLU A 7 7.02 7.38 2.75
N ASN A 8 7.10 6.79 1.55
CA ASN A 8 6.82 7.53 0.33
C ASN A 8 5.35 7.55 -0.07
N TYR A 9 4.70 6.39 -0.08
CA TYR A 9 3.33 6.26 -0.58
C TYR A 9 2.34 5.87 0.50
N GLY A 10 2.79 5.64 1.72
CA GLY A 10 1.88 5.26 2.80
C GLY A 10 1.28 3.89 2.62
N LEU A 11 2.03 2.97 2.04
CA LEU A 11 1.58 1.59 1.90
C LEU A 11 1.58 0.90 3.26
N CYS A 12 0.65 -0.01 3.46
CA CYS A 12 0.53 -0.69 4.75
C CYS A 12 1.70 -1.63 4.99
N GLN A 13 2.23 -1.59 6.19
CA GLN A 13 3.26 -2.52 6.65
C GLN A 13 2.71 -3.25 7.87
N TRP A 14 2.35 -4.52 7.69
CA TRP A 14 1.78 -5.32 8.76
C TRP A 14 2.89 -6.01 9.55
N GLU A 15 2.67 -6.08 10.87
CA GLU A 15 3.52 -6.89 11.72
C GLU A 15 2.96 -8.32 11.80
N ALA A 16 3.75 -9.24 12.38
CA ALA A 16 3.37 -10.65 12.41
C ALA A 16 2.03 -10.90 13.11
N THR A 17 1.65 -10.02 14.04
CA THR A 17 0.40 -10.16 14.79
C THR A 17 -0.75 -9.34 14.19
N ASP A 18 -0.49 -8.56 13.15
CA ASP A 18 -1.52 -7.73 12.54
C ASP A 18 -2.36 -8.51 11.55
N PRO A 19 -3.69 -8.33 11.56
CA PRO A 19 -4.53 -8.91 10.52
C PRO A 19 -4.34 -8.15 9.22
N VAL A 20 -4.17 -8.87 8.13
CA VAL A 20 -4.07 -8.28 6.78
C VAL A 20 -5.48 -8.22 6.21
N LEU A 21 -6.04 -7.02 6.14
CA LEU A 21 -7.39 -6.82 5.63
C LEU A 21 -7.37 -6.71 4.11
N ARG A 22 -8.32 -7.37 3.47
CA ARG A 22 -8.43 -7.34 2.01
C ARG A 22 -8.54 -5.92 1.48
N GLU A 23 -9.29 -5.07 2.16
CA GLU A 23 -9.50 -3.68 1.75
C GLU A 23 -8.18 -2.90 1.75
N GLU A 24 -7.37 -3.07 2.78
CA GLU A 24 -6.07 -2.42 2.88
C GLU A 24 -5.13 -2.92 1.79
N PHE A 25 -5.15 -4.22 1.55
CA PHE A 25 -4.32 -4.84 0.51
C PHE A 25 -4.68 -4.29 -0.87
N ASN A 26 -5.96 -4.20 -1.17
CA ASN A 26 -6.43 -3.67 -2.45
C ASN A 26 -6.13 -2.18 -2.60
N GLN A 27 -6.23 -1.42 -1.53
CA GLN A 27 -5.88 0.00 -1.57
C GLN A 27 -4.39 0.19 -1.85
N ASP A 28 -3.55 -0.66 -1.28
CA ASP A 28 -2.12 -0.61 -1.54
C ASP A 28 -1.80 -0.90 -3.00
N HIS A 29 -2.46 -1.89 -3.57
CA HIS A 29 -2.32 -2.21 -4.98
C HIS A 29 -2.72 -1.03 -5.86
N ALA A 30 -3.80 -0.34 -5.50
CA ALA A 30 -4.24 0.83 -6.25
C ALA A 30 -3.21 1.96 -6.18
N LYS A 31 -2.61 2.16 -5.02
CA LYS A 31 -1.56 3.17 -4.86
C LYS A 31 -0.34 2.86 -5.71
N ILE A 32 0.07 1.60 -5.72
CA ILE A 32 1.21 1.15 -6.53
C ILE A 32 0.90 1.33 -8.00
N ASP A 33 -0.28 0.96 -8.43
CA ASP A 33 -0.69 1.08 -9.82
C ASP A 33 -0.68 2.53 -10.27
N THR A 34 -1.23 3.43 -9.46
CA THR A 34 -1.24 4.86 -9.75
C THR A 34 0.16 5.43 -9.85
N ALA A 35 1.03 5.05 -8.91
CA ALA A 35 2.41 5.53 -8.90
C ALA A 35 3.17 5.07 -10.15
N LEU A 36 3.02 3.80 -10.53
CA LEU A 36 3.65 3.27 -11.72
C LEU A 36 3.06 3.89 -12.99
N GLY A 37 1.75 4.14 -12.98
CA GLY A 37 1.09 4.81 -14.09
C GLY A 37 1.63 6.22 -14.31
N ASP A 38 1.87 6.97 -13.25
CA ASP A 38 2.46 8.30 -13.32
C ASP A 38 3.86 8.26 -13.91
N LEU A 39 4.67 7.29 -13.50
CA LEU A 39 6.01 7.11 -14.06
C LEU A 39 5.95 6.74 -15.55
N LYS A 40 5.01 5.89 -15.92
CA LYS A 40 4.83 5.47 -17.30
C LYS A 40 4.37 6.61 -18.18
N ALA A 41 3.52 7.50 -17.65
CA ALA A 41 2.94 8.62 -18.38
C ALA A 41 3.90 9.78 -18.55
N SER A 42 4.91 9.88 -17.71
CA SER A 42 5.92 10.95 -17.80
C SER A 42 7.11 10.59 -18.72
#